data_5b40dabe77d82b6fb333b33a54311dbb
#
_entry.id   5b40dabe77d82b6fb333b33a54311dbb
#
_cell.length_a   1.000
_cell.length_b   1.000
_cell.length_c   1.000
_cell.angle_alpha   90.00
_cell.angle_beta   90.00
_cell.angle_gamma   90.00
#
_symmetry.space_group_name_H-M   'P 1'
#
loop_
_entity.id
_entity.type
_entity.pdbx_description
1 polymer ?
#
loop_
_entity_poly.entity_id
_entity_poly.type
_entity_poly.pdbx_seq_one_letter_code
_entity_poly.pdbx_strand_id
1 'polypeptide(L)'
;MKEVIGQVSEKEVKIVLSGRIDSNNAREAEEAINVVLEGNDALPIVIDMQELSYISSAGLRVLLHLKKLNDELKIINVNSDVYEILDMTGFTQMMTIEKAYRVVSVEGCEEIGRGANGTIYRIDKDNVVKVYNNADALADIQHEREVARIALVLGIPTAISYDVVKVGDSYGSVFELLNARSFSKILSTQPEEMDWCVNEFTEMLKKIHGTEVPAGKLPDMREKVIDWAKFMKEHLPEEAGSKLLSLVEAVPQDDHMIHGDYHTKNLELQGDEVLLIDMDTLAVGHPIFELASIYNAFIGFSEYDHETIKRFQGFDFETSKAFWKKFLAAYIGTNNEKKLREVEDKARVVGYTRLIRRAIRRGQEGEEVELWKKELLELLPTVDTLLFIRNELETDADSENLPQVLAFIDQHLDAIGCTPKVQMQIAVAAEEIFVNIANYAYNPGKGKATVRVEVAEDPLMIAITFMDNGVPFDPTKKEDPNVTLSANERDIGGLGIFMTKKMMDDVKYEYVNGKNILTLKKGI
;
A
#
# COMPACT_ATOMS: atom_id res chain seq x y z
N MET A 1 -25.53 -40.45 1.29
CA MET A 1 -25.76 -39.78 0.00
C MET A 1 -27.25 -39.67 -0.19
N LYS A 2 -27.78 -38.54 -0.68
CA LYS A 2 -29.22 -38.48 -0.95
C LYS A 2 -29.52 -38.95 -2.37
N GLU A 3 -28.74 -38.56 -3.37
CA GLU A 3 -28.95 -38.98 -4.78
C GLU A 3 -27.70 -38.72 -5.64
N VAL A 4 -27.48 -39.55 -6.65
CA VAL A 4 -26.65 -39.30 -7.82
C VAL A 4 -27.61 -39.27 -9.02
N ILE A 5 -27.74 -38.11 -9.65
CA ILE A 5 -28.64 -37.93 -10.79
C ILE A 5 -27.78 -37.68 -12.03
N GLY A 6 -27.94 -38.53 -13.06
CA GLY A 6 -27.26 -38.38 -14.34
C GLY A 6 -28.17 -37.81 -15.41
N GLN A 7 -27.67 -36.90 -16.21
CA GLN A 7 -28.30 -36.41 -17.44
C GLN A 7 -27.31 -36.56 -18.59
N VAL A 8 -27.66 -37.31 -19.59
CA VAL A 8 -26.83 -37.55 -20.78
C VAL A 8 -27.37 -36.73 -21.94
N SER A 9 -26.51 -35.95 -22.55
CA SER A 9 -26.78 -35.19 -23.78
C SER A 9 -25.85 -35.66 -24.91
N GLU A 10 -26.07 -35.19 -26.14
CA GLU A 10 -25.16 -35.47 -27.26
C GLU A 10 -23.76 -34.83 -27.09
N LYS A 11 -23.58 -33.91 -26.13
CA LYS A 11 -22.34 -33.13 -25.97
C LYS A 11 -21.58 -33.45 -24.68
N GLU A 12 -22.29 -33.85 -23.62
CA GLU A 12 -21.70 -34.04 -22.29
C GLU A 12 -22.57 -34.92 -21.41
N VAL A 13 -21.95 -35.53 -20.41
CA VAL A 13 -22.63 -36.21 -19.31
C VAL A 13 -22.60 -35.33 -18.08
N LYS A 14 -23.76 -34.85 -17.65
CA LYS A 14 -23.88 -34.08 -16.40
C LYS A 14 -24.32 -34.98 -15.25
N ILE A 15 -23.57 -34.96 -14.13
CA ILE A 15 -23.84 -35.75 -12.93
C ILE A 15 -24.03 -34.79 -11.76
N VAL A 16 -25.19 -34.82 -11.12
CA VAL A 16 -25.47 -34.01 -9.91
C VAL A 16 -25.22 -34.88 -8.68
N LEU A 17 -24.36 -34.40 -7.79
CA LEU A 17 -24.06 -35.04 -6.51
C LEU A 17 -24.73 -34.27 -5.37
N SER A 18 -25.53 -34.97 -4.54
CA SER A 18 -26.22 -34.33 -3.42
C SER A 18 -25.93 -35.00 -2.07
N GLY A 19 -26.02 -34.20 -0.99
CA GLY A 19 -25.85 -34.65 0.39
C GLY A 19 -24.38 -34.73 0.81
N ARG A 20 -23.89 -35.92 1.19
CA ARG A 20 -22.51 -36.14 1.69
C ARG A 20 -21.90 -37.38 1.04
N ILE A 21 -20.62 -37.27 0.74
CA ILE A 21 -19.82 -38.42 0.28
C ILE A 21 -18.74 -38.69 1.31
N ASP A 22 -18.91 -39.74 2.10
CA ASP A 22 -17.98 -40.16 3.14
C ASP A 22 -17.51 -41.61 2.97
N SER A 23 -16.73 -42.16 3.89
CA SER A 23 -16.17 -43.51 3.82
C SER A 23 -17.24 -44.63 3.77
N ASN A 24 -18.46 -44.36 4.22
CA ASN A 24 -19.53 -45.36 4.27
C ASN A 24 -20.28 -45.50 2.94
N ASN A 25 -20.31 -44.41 2.15
CA ASN A 25 -21.13 -44.37 0.92
C ASN A 25 -20.35 -44.02 -0.37
N ALA A 26 -19.04 -43.74 -0.26
CA ALA A 26 -18.22 -43.38 -1.42
C ALA A 26 -18.24 -44.46 -2.52
N ARG A 27 -18.27 -45.74 -2.15
CA ARG A 27 -18.35 -46.85 -3.10
C ARG A 27 -19.70 -46.90 -3.82
N GLU A 28 -20.80 -46.69 -3.10
CA GLU A 28 -22.14 -46.60 -3.68
C GLU A 28 -22.26 -45.43 -4.64
N ALA A 29 -21.63 -44.28 -4.29
CA ALA A 29 -21.57 -43.12 -5.17
C ALA A 29 -20.82 -43.44 -6.47
N GLU A 30 -19.66 -44.09 -6.37
CA GLU A 30 -18.86 -44.48 -7.53
C GLU A 30 -19.61 -45.47 -8.43
N GLU A 31 -20.26 -46.50 -7.87
CA GLU A 31 -21.08 -47.45 -8.60
C GLU A 31 -22.25 -46.75 -9.33
N ALA A 32 -22.93 -45.79 -8.66
CA ALA A 32 -24.01 -45.01 -9.26
C ALA A 32 -23.52 -44.11 -10.40
N ILE A 33 -22.35 -43.45 -10.23
CA ILE A 33 -21.72 -42.65 -11.28
C ILE A 33 -21.37 -43.54 -12.50
N ASN A 34 -20.75 -44.68 -12.27
CA ASN A 34 -20.35 -45.60 -13.34
C ASN A 34 -21.56 -46.09 -14.15
N VAL A 35 -22.71 -46.33 -13.52
CA VAL A 35 -23.96 -46.66 -14.22
C VAL A 35 -24.39 -45.54 -15.17
N VAL A 36 -24.25 -44.28 -14.77
CA VAL A 36 -24.58 -43.12 -15.63
C VAL A 36 -23.59 -42.98 -16.80
N LEU A 37 -22.34 -43.37 -16.61
CA LEU A 37 -21.28 -43.28 -17.61
C LEU A 37 -21.31 -44.45 -18.59
N GLU A 38 -22.02 -45.54 -18.28
CA GLU A 38 -22.04 -46.77 -19.10
C GLU A 38 -22.50 -46.48 -20.55
N GLY A 39 -21.60 -46.71 -21.50
CA GLY A 39 -21.84 -46.38 -22.91
C GLY A 39 -21.61 -44.92 -23.32
N ASN A 40 -21.19 -44.05 -22.40
CA ASN A 40 -20.99 -42.63 -22.65
C ASN A 40 -19.57 -42.17 -22.26
N ASP A 41 -18.60 -43.05 -22.07
CA ASP A 41 -17.28 -42.82 -21.53
C ASP A 41 -16.43 -41.84 -22.36
N ALA A 42 -16.77 -41.63 -23.63
CA ALA A 42 -16.07 -40.74 -24.54
C ALA A 42 -16.56 -39.26 -24.47
N LEU A 43 -17.65 -38.98 -23.76
CA LEU A 43 -18.19 -37.63 -23.63
C LEU A 43 -17.55 -36.91 -22.47
N PRO A 44 -17.40 -35.57 -22.56
CA PRO A 44 -16.99 -34.72 -21.42
C PRO A 44 -17.90 -34.94 -20.21
N ILE A 45 -17.28 -35.04 -19.02
CA ILE A 45 -18.03 -35.25 -17.77
C ILE A 45 -18.09 -33.95 -16.99
N VAL A 46 -19.29 -33.51 -16.65
CA VAL A 46 -19.54 -32.34 -15.78
C VAL A 46 -20.19 -32.82 -14.49
N ILE A 47 -19.52 -32.63 -13.36
CA ILE A 47 -20.05 -32.92 -12.02
C ILE A 47 -20.57 -31.65 -11.39
N ASP A 48 -21.87 -31.60 -11.12
CA ASP A 48 -22.51 -30.51 -10.39
C ASP A 48 -22.58 -30.84 -8.89
N MET A 49 -21.91 -30.05 -8.06
CA MET A 49 -21.81 -30.24 -6.61
C MET A 49 -22.60 -29.21 -5.80
N GLN A 50 -23.56 -28.50 -6.41
CA GLN A 50 -24.34 -27.46 -5.71
C GLN A 50 -25.00 -27.97 -4.42
N GLU A 51 -25.49 -29.20 -4.44
CA GLU A 51 -26.16 -29.85 -3.31
C GLU A 51 -25.27 -30.74 -2.45
N LEU A 52 -23.96 -30.81 -2.76
CA LEU A 52 -23.00 -31.61 -1.98
C LEU A 52 -22.48 -30.79 -0.80
N SER A 53 -22.81 -31.22 0.43
CA SER A 53 -22.44 -30.49 1.66
C SER A 53 -21.13 -30.95 2.31
N TYR A 54 -20.58 -32.10 1.90
CA TYR A 54 -19.35 -32.65 2.47
C TYR A 54 -18.73 -33.71 1.56
N ILE A 55 -17.40 -33.74 1.50
CA ILE A 55 -16.62 -34.78 0.83
C ILE A 55 -15.47 -35.24 1.72
N SER A 56 -15.32 -36.57 1.87
CA SER A 56 -14.19 -37.15 2.59
C SER A 56 -13.07 -37.59 1.64
N SER A 57 -11.93 -38.03 2.22
CA SER A 57 -10.84 -38.62 1.44
C SER A 57 -11.26 -39.84 0.57
N ALA A 58 -12.30 -40.54 0.96
CA ALA A 58 -12.87 -41.61 0.13
C ALA A 58 -13.61 -41.05 -1.09
N GLY A 59 -14.38 -39.96 -0.90
CA GLY A 59 -15.03 -39.23 -2.00
C GLY A 59 -14.01 -38.57 -2.95
N LEU A 60 -12.92 -38.02 -2.39
CA LEU A 60 -11.83 -37.48 -3.21
C LEU A 60 -11.19 -38.52 -4.13
N ARG A 61 -11.05 -39.77 -3.65
CA ARG A 61 -10.55 -40.87 -4.49
C ARG A 61 -11.50 -41.21 -5.66
N VAL A 62 -12.80 -41.08 -5.46
CA VAL A 62 -13.78 -41.26 -6.55
C VAL A 62 -13.57 -40.20 -7.63
N LEU A 63 -13.42 -38.92 -7.23
CA LEU A 63 -13.12 -37.83 -8.18
C LEU A 63 -11.81 -38.05 -8.93
N LEU A 64 -10.76 -38.49 -8.22
CA LEU A 64 -9.45 -38.77 -8.83
C LEU A 64 -9.55 -39.94 -9.83
N HIS A 65 -10.37 -40.95 -9.53
CA HIS A 65 -10.62 -42.06 -10.45
C HIS A 65 -11.34 -41.57 -11.71
N LEU A 66 -12.38 -40.76 -11.55
CA LEU A 66 -13.12 -40.17 -12.67
C LEU A 66 -12.21 -39.27 -13.55
N LYS A 67 -11.31 -38.48 -12.94
CA LYS A 67 -10.35 -37.68 -13.68
C LYS A 67 -9.37 -38.53 -14.51
N LYS A 68 -8.97 -39.68 -14.00
CA LYS A 68 -8.14 -40.65 -14.75
C LYS A 68 -8.87 -41.31 -15.91
N LEU A 69 -10.20 -41.47 -15.81
CA LEU A 69 -11.03 -42.00 -16.86
C LEU A 69 -11.37 -40.97 -17.94
N ASN A 70 -11.47 -39.70 -17.56
CA ASN A 70 -11.85 -38.64 -18.47
C ASN A 70 -11.05 -37.36 -18.18
N ASP A 71 -10.14 -37.01 -19.11
CA ASP A 71 -9.28 -35.83 -18.99
C ASP A 71 -10.06 -34.49 -19.09
N GLU A 72 -11.27 -34.50 -19.65
CA GLU A 72 -12.14 -33.34 -19.78
C GLU A 72 -13.12 -33.19 -18.60
N LEU A 73 -12.87 -33.91 -17.49
CA LEU A 73 -13.67 -33.80 -16.27
C LEU A 73 -13.66 -32.37 -15.74
N LYS A 74 -14.88 -31.82 -15.58
CA LYS A 74 -15.13 -30.51 -14.98
C LYS A 74 -16.06 -30.66 -13.78
N ILE A 75 -15.76 -29.93 -12.68
CA ILE A 75 -16.62 -29.88 -11.50
C ILE A 75 -17.15 -28.45 -11.37
N ILE A 76 -18.45 -28.30 -11.21
CA ILE A 76 -19.13 -26.99 -11.15
C ILE A 76 -19.97 -26.85 -9.90
N ASN A 77 -20.32 -25.63 -9.56
CA ASN A 77 -21.20 -25.24 -8.45
C ASN A 77 -20.74 -25.78 -7.08
N VAL A 78 -19.43 -25.82 -6.83
CA VAL A 78 -18.88 -26.33 -5.58
C VAL A 78 -19.08 -25.31 -4.48
N ASN A 79 -19.77 -25.66 -3.38
CA ASN A 79 -19.91 -24.77 -2.23
C ASN A 79 -18.55 -24.49 -1.56
N SER A 80 -18.48 -23.43 -0.76
CA SER A 80 -17.22 -22.97 -0.16
C SER A 80 -16.50 -24.03 0.65
N ASP A 81 -17.21 -24.81 1.49
CA ASP A 81 -16.59 -25.80 2.38
C ASP A 81 -15.97 -26.96 1.61
N VAL A 82 -16.68 -27.44 0.59
CA VAL A 82 -16.17 -28.52 -0.28
C VAL A 82 -15.05 -27.99 -1.18
N TYR A 83 -15.14 -26.74 -1.64
CA TYR A 83 -14.10 -26.12 -2.45
C TYR A 83 -12.79 -26.00 -1.67
N GLU A 84 -12.83 -25.56 -0.41
CA GLU A 84 -11.64 -25.49 0.45
C GLU A 84 -10.97 -26.86 0.61
N ILE A 85 -11.74 -27.93 0.77
CA ILE A 85 -11.19 -29.29 0.85
C ILE A 85 -10.50 -29.67 -0.48
N LEU A 86 -11.12 -29.35 -1.62
CA LEU A 86 -10.55 -29.64 -2.94
C LEU A 86 -9.28 -28.84 -3.20
N ASP A 87 -9.24 -27.60 -2.75
CA ASP A 87 -8.08 -26.72 -2.91
C ASP A 87 -6.90 -27.15 -2.00
N MET A 88 -7.14 -27.35 -0.72
CA MET A 88 -6.13 -27.85 0.23
C MET A 88 -5.53 -29.20 -0.17
N THR A 89 -6.28 -30.03 -0.89
CA THR A 89 -5.83 -31.33 -1.35
C THR A 89 -5.25 -31.33 -2.77
N GLY A 90 -5.15 -30.14 -3.40
CA GLY A 90 -4.51 -29.93 -4.71
C GLY A 90 -5.37 -30.32 -5.91
N PHE A 91 -6.66 -30.60 -5.72
CA PHE A 91 -7.57 -30.98 -6.82
C PHE A 91 -7.81 -29.82 -7.79
N THR A 92 -7.82 -28.58 -7.30
CA THR A 92 -7.95 -27.36 -8.12
C THR A 92 -6.80 -27.19 -9.12
N GLN A 93 -5.63 -27.78 -8.85
CA GLN A 93 -4.47 -27.79 -9.76
C GLN A 93 -4.53 -28.92 -10.78
N MET A 94 -5.33 -29.97 -10.53
CA MET A 94 -5.40 -31.16 -11.37
C MET A 94 -6.58 -31.17 -12.35
N MET A 95 -7.64 -30.42 -12.05
CA MET A 95 -8.86 -30.39 -12.85
C MET A 95 -9.60 -29.07 -12.72
N THR A 96 -10.45 -28.74 -13.67
CA THR A 96 -11.28 -27.54 -13.66
C THR A 96 -12.37 -27.65 -12.60
N ILE A 97 -12.32 -26.81 -11.57
CA ILE A 97 -13.28 -26.74 -10.47
C ILE A 97 -13.82 -25.32 -10.36
N GLU A 98 -15.14 -25.18 -10.54
CA GLU A 98 -15.84 -23.90 -10.43
C GLU A 98 -16.60 -23.82 -9.11
N LYS A 99 -16.29 -22.79 -8.32
CA LYS A 99 -16.98 -22.50 -7.06
C LYS A 99 -18.41 -22.01 -7.32
N ALA A 100 -19.35 -22.43 -6.47
CA ALA A 100 -20.69 -21.84 -6.46
C ALA A 100 -20.65 -20.43 -5.87
N TYR A 101 -21.27 -19.49 -6.56
CA TYR A 101 -21.44 -18.11 -6.10
C TYR A 101 -22.91 -17.82 -5.81
N ARG A 102 -23.17 -17.15 -4.70
CA ARG A 102 -24.51 -16.64 -4.38
C ARG A 102 -24.92 -15.64 -5.46
N VAL A 103 -26.13 -15.78 -5.98
CA VAL A 103 -26.67 -14.83 -6.96
C VAL A 103 -27.32 -13.66 -6.23
N VAL A 104 -26.95 -12.45 -6.63
CA VAL A 104 -27.51 -11.20 -6.11
C VAL A 104 -28.08 -10.39 -7.26
N SER A 105 -29.29 -9.86 -7.12
CA SER A 105 -29.86 -8.89 -8.05
C SER A 105 -29.59 -7.48 -7.56
N VAL A 106 -29.17 -6.60 -8.47
CA VAL A 106 -29.01 -5.16 -8.24
C VAL A 106 -30.13 -4.35 -8.88
N GLU A 107 -31.16 -5.01 -9.44
CA GLU A 107 -32.31 -4.35 -10.04
C GLU A 107 -33.08 -3.58 -8.98
N GLY A 108 -33.24 -2.27 -9.20
CA GLY A 108 -33.90 -1.35 -8.23
C GLY A 108 -33.04 -0.94 -7.04
N CYS A 109 -31.78 -1.41 -6.95
CA CYS A 109 -30.86 -0.98 -5.90
C CYS A 109 -30.31 0.44 -6.17
N GLU A 110 -30.05 1.16 -5.10
CA GLU A 110 -29.41 2.48 -5.15
C GLU A 110 -27.95 2.35 -5.61
N GLU A 111 -27.58 3.09 -6.66
CA GLU A 111 -26.18 3.27 -7.07
C GLU A 111 -25.55 4.31 -6.14
N ILE A 112 -24.54 3.91 -5.35
CA ILE A 112 -23.86 4.78 -4.39
C ILE A 112 -22.49 5.23 -4.87
N GLY A 113 -21.93 4.58 -5.90
CA GLY A 113 -20.64 4.94 -6.46
C GLY A 113 -20.36 4.26 -7.80
N ARG A 114 -19.55 4.93 -8.63
CA ARG A 114 -19.09 4.40 -9.91
C ARG A 114 -17.62 4.73 -10.12
N GLY A 115 -16.83 3.71 -10.38
CA GLY A 115 -15.41 3.79 -10.68
C GLY A 115 -15.07 3.26 -12.08
N ALA A 116 -13.78 3.26 -12.42
CA ALA A 116 -13.29 2.73 -13.69
C ALA A 116 -13.55 1.21 -13.84
N ASN A 117 -13.45 0.46 -12.75
CA ASN A 117 -13.51 -1.00 -12.74
C ASN A 117 -14.90 -1.56 -12.44
N GLY A 118 -15.84 -0.74 -11.94
CA GLY A 118 -17.17 -1.22 -11.57
C GLY A 118 -18.08 -0.17 -10.98
N THR A 119 -19.29 -0.61 -10.63
CA THR A 119 -20.33 0.21 -9.99
C THR A 119 -20.72 -0.39 -8.64
N ILE A 120 -20.91 0.45 -7.63
CA ILE A 120 -21.24 0.04 -6.27
C ILE A 120 -22.74 0.27 -6.05
N TYR A 121 -23.44 -0.81 -5.66
CA TYR A 121 -24.87 -0.79 -5.36
C TYR A 121 -25.09 -1.13 -3.88
N ARG A 122 -26.03 -0.42 -3.26
CA ARG A 122 -26.53 -0.76 -1.94
C ARG A 122 -27.53 -1.89 -2.03
N ILE A 123 -27.18 -3.09 -1.53
CA ILE A 123 -28.04 -4.28 -1.62
C ILE A 123 -28.96 -4.48 -0.43
N ASP A 124 -28.59 -3.93 0.73
CA ASP A 124 -29.45 -3.87 1.92
C ASP A 124 -29.01 -2.73 2.87
N LYS A 125 -29.51 -2.75 4.12
CA LYS A 125 -29.22 -1.70 5.10
C LYS A 125 -27.75 -1.64 5.54
N ASP A 126 -27.04 -2.77 5.48
CA ASP A 126 -25.70 -2.96 6.03
C ASP A 126 -24.66 -3.29 4.95
N ASN A 127 -25.08 -3.59 3.70
CA ASN A 127 -24.21 -4.17 2.70
C ASN A 127 -24.27 -3.47 1.35
N VAL A 128 -23.12 -3.43 0.70
CA VAL A 128 -22.95 -2.99 -0.69
C VAL A 128 -22.29 -4.07 -1.54
N VAL A 129 -22.52 -4.03 -2.85
CA VAL A 129 -21.84 -4.87 -3.82
C VAL A 129 -21.16 -4.00 -4.87
N LYS A 130 -19.85 -4.18 -5.06
CA LYS A 130 -19.07 -3.64 -6.20
C LYS A 130 -19.21 -4.63 -7.34
N VAL A 131 -19.99 -4.27 -8.37
CA VAL A 131 -20.20 -5.07 -9.59
C VAL A 131 -19.16 -4.66 -10.61
N TYR A 132 -18.37 -5.58 -11.10
CA TYR A 132 -17.27 -5.29 -12.03
C TYR A 132 -17.79 -5.19 -13.47
N ASN A 133 -17.19 -4.30 -14.25
CA ASN A 133 -17.56 -4.06 -15.66
C ASN A 133 -17.17 -5.22 -16.59
N ASN A 134 -16.18 -6.04 -16.19
CA ASN A 134 -15.70 -7.19 -16.93
C ASN A 134 -16.45 -8.45 -16.46
N ALA A 135 -17.03 -9.20 -17.40
CA ALA A 135 -17.70 -10.48 -17.09
C ALA A 135 -16.72 -11.53 -16.53
N ASP A 136 -15.44 -11.46 -16.93
CA ASP A 136 -14.38 -12.37 -16.47
C ASP A 136 -13.58 -11.80 -15.28
N ALA A 137 -14.18 -10.90 -14.48
CA ALA A 137 -13.51 -10.19 -13.39
C ALA A 137 -13.13 -11.08 -12.18
N LEU A 138 -13.41 -12.37 -12.20
CA LEU A 138 -13.20 -13.22 -11.02
C LEU A 138 -11.74 -13.26 -10.55
N ALA A 139 -10.78 -13.28 -11.47
CA ALA A 139 -9.37 -13.22 -11.15
C ALA A 139 -8.97 -11.88 -10.53
N ASP A 140 -9.50 -10.78 -11.06
CA ASP A 140 -9.27 -9.43 -10.55
C ASP A 140 -9.86 -9.28 -9.13
N ILE A 141 -11.07 -9.81 -8.91
CA ILE A 141 -11.72 -9.84 -7.60
C ILE A 141 -10.90 -10.62 -6.57
N GLN A 142 -10.40 -11.81 -6.96
CA GLN A 142 -9.57 -12.62 -6.06
C GLN A 142 -8.26 -11.93 -5.73
N HIS A 143 -7.64 -11.29 -6.71
CA HIS A 143 -6.44 -10.49 -6.51
C HIS A 143 -6.70 -9.32 -5.54
N GLU A 144 -7.73 -8.48 -5.80
CA GLU A 144 -8.10 -7.36 -4.93
C GLU A 144 -8.35 -7.81 -3.48
N ARG A 145 -9.04 -8.93 -3.29
CA ARG A 145 -9.30 -9.52 -1.96
C ARG A 145 -8.02 -9.96 -1.26
N GLU A 146 -7.12 -10.63 -1.97
CA GLU A 146 -5.86 -11.11 -1.38
C GLU A 146 -4.95 -9.94 -0.98
N VAL A 147 -4.81 -8.93 -1.83
CA VAL A 147 -3.98 -7.76 -1.49
C VAL A 147 -4.56 -6.92 -0.36
N ALA A 148 -5.90 -6.75 -0.30
CA ALA A 148 -6.57 -6.09 0.82
C ALA A 148 -6.37 -6.85 2.14
N ARG A 149 -6.43 -8.20 2.10
CA ARG A 149 -6.15 -9.04 3.27
C ARG A 149 -4.71 -8.91 3.75
N ILE A 150 -3.74 -8.89 2.83
CA ILE A 150 -2.33 -8.67 3.17
C ILE A 150 -2.17 -7.32 3.87
N ALA A 151 -2.74 -6.25 3.33
CA ALA A 151 -2.69 -4.92 3.94
C ALA A 151 -3.27 -4.92 5.37
N LEU A 152 -4.46 -5.51 5.56
CA LEU A 152 -5.10 -5.58 6.88
C LEU A 152 -4.25 -6.36 7.90
N VAL A 153 -3.71 -7.53 7.52
CA VAL A 153 -2.86 -8.35 8.38
C VAL A 153 -1.59 -7.61 8.79
N LEU A 154 -1.05 -6.77 7.90
CA LEU A 154 0.10 -5.91 8.16
C LEU A 154 -0.27 -4.59 8.89
N GLY A 155 -1.53 -4.44 9.31
CA GLY A 155 -1.99 -3.35 10.15
C GLY A 155 -2.47 -2.11 9.41
N ILE A 156 -2.66 -2.16 8.09
CA ILE A 156 -3.26 -1.05 7.32
C ILE A 156 -4.78 -1.19 7.38
N PRO A 157 -5.52 -0.22 7.96
CA PRO A 157 -6.97 -0.27 8.04
C PRO A 157 -7.58 -0.13 6.65
N THR A 158 -8.29 -1.18 6.21
CA THR A 158 -8.92 -1.22 4.88
C THR A 158 -10.24 -1.98 4.90
N ALA A 159 -11.14 -1.63 3.98
CA ALA A 159 -12.37 -2.36 3.75
C ALA A 159 -12.07 -3.72 3.10
N ILE A 160 -12.64 -4.79 3.67
CA ILE A 160 -12.47 -6.15 3.15
C ILE A 160 -13.79 -6.67 2.59
N SER A 161 -13.71 -7.20 1.36
CA SER A 161 -14.79 -7.98 0.80
C SER A 161 -14.90 -9.32 1.54
N TYR A 162 -16.07 -9.59 2.13
CA TYR A 162 -16.33 -10.84 2.85
C TYR A 162 -17.04 -11.90 1.99
N ASP A 163 -17.59 -11.51 0.81
CA ASP A 163 -18.24 -12.44 -0.11
C ASP A 163 -17.99 -12.05 -1.56
N VAL A 164 -18.00 -13.06 -2.44
CA VAL A 164 -18.00 -12.89 -3.90
C VAL A 164 -19.30 -13.45 -4.41
N VAL A 165 -20.02 -12.68 -5.22
CA VAL A 165 -21.36 -13.02 -5.70
C VAL A 165 -21.43 -12.93 -7.21
N LYS A 166 -22.40 -13.65 -7.80
CA LYS A 166 -22.77 -13.52 -9.21
C LYS A 166 -23.87 -12.48 -9.35
N VAL A 167 -23.69 -11.50 -10.25
CA VAL A 167 -24.64 -10.42 -10.53
C VAL A 167 -24.91 -10.39 -12.04
N GLY A 168 -26.05 -10.96 -12.46
CA GLY A 168 -26.32 -11.18 -13.88
C GLY A 168 -25.24 -12.06 -14.53
N ASP A 169 -24.60 -11.55 -15.58
CA ASP A 169 -23.51 -12.25 -16.28
C ASP A 169 -22.11 -11.91 -15.75
N SER A 170 -22.02 -11.04 -14.71
CA SER A 170 -20.76 -10.59 -14.11
C SER A 170 -20.63 -11.08 -12.66
N TYR A 171 -19.55 -10.68 -12.00
CA TYR A 171 -19.29 -10.95 -10.59
C TYR A 171 -19.23 -9.65 -9.79
N GLY A 172 -19.44 -9.76 -8.48
CA GLY A 172 -19.32 -8.64 -7.54
C GLY A 172 -18.68 -9.05 -6.23
N SER A 173 -18.01 -8.08 -5.61
CA SER A 173 -17.49 -8.17 -4.24
C SER A 173 -18.46 -7.51 -3.28
N VAL A 174 -18.82 -8.22 -2.20
CA VAL A 174 -19.71 -7.69 -1.15
C VAL A 174 -18.88 -7.14 -0.01
N PHE A 175 -19.20 -5.91 0.38
CA PHE A 175 -18.57 -5.20 1.48
C PHE A 175 -19.64 -4.73 2.49
N GLU A 176 -19.20 -4.43 3.70
CA GLU A 176 -20.02 -3.68 4.64
C GLU A 176 -20.27 -2.26 4.09
N LEU A 177 -21.51 -1.76 4.26
CA LEU A 177 -21.82 -0.37 3.95
C LEU A 177 -21.15 0.54 4.98
N LEU A 178 -20.08 1.23 4.57
CA LEU A 178 -19.41 2.19 5.42
C LEU A 178 -20.27 3.45 5.58
N ASN A 179 -20.54 3.85 6.82
CA ASN A 179 -21.09 5.17 7.10
C ASN A 179 -19.93 6.18 7.20
N ALA A 180 -19.26 6.37 6.09
CA ALA A 180 -18.03 7.12 5.99
C ALA A 180 -18.16 8.31 5.03
N ARG A 181 -17.18 9.20 5.08
CA ARG A 181 -17.02 10.32 4.14
C ARG A 181 -15.62 10.32 3.57
N SER A 182 -15.49 10.34 2.25
CA SER A 182 -14.19 10.47 1.62
C SER A 182 -13.53 11.82 1.93
N PHE A 183 -12.22 11.85 1.96
CA PHE A 183 -11.47 13.10 2.11
C PHE A 183 -11.76 14.09 0.99
N SER A 184 -12.01 13.59 -0.24
CA SER A 184 -12.53 14.42 -1.34
C SER A 184 -13.82 15.12 -0.98
N LYS A 185 -14.76 14.43 -0.34
CA LYS A 185 -16.02 15.01 0.09
C LYS A 185 -15.84 16.01 1.22
N ILE A 186 -14.96 15.71 2.17
CA ILE A 186 -14.63 16.64 3.27
C ILE A 186 -14.03 17.93 2.69
N LEU A 187 -12.99 17.84 1.86
CA LEU A 187 -12.33 19.00 1.26
C LEU A 187 -13.26 19.84 0.38
N SER A 188 -14.20 19.22 -0.33
CA SER A 188 -15.14 19.94 -1.20
C SER A 188 -16.25 20.65 -0.42
N THR A 189 -16.59 20.20 0.79
CA THR A 189 -17.71 20.73 1.59
C THR A 189 -17.26 21.52 2.84
N GLN A 190 -16.04 21.27 3.30
CA GLN A 190 -15.43 21.85 4.51
C GLN A 190 -13.97 22.21 4.22
N PRO A 191 -13.69 23.24 3.39
CA PRO A 191 -12.31 23.62 3.00
C PRO A 191 -11.40 23.99 4.19
N GLU A 192 -11.98 24.39 5.32
CA GLU A 192 -11.30 24.67 6.58
C GLU A 192 -10.60 23.44 7.17
N GLU A 193 -11.05 22.23 6.83
CA GLU A 193 -10.45 20.96 7.28
C GLU A 193 -9.20 20.56 6.46
N MET A 194 -8.71 21.44 5.59
CA MET A 194 -7.55 21.18 4.74
C MET A 194 -6.34 20.66 5.53
N ASP A 195 -5.97 21.33 6.62
CA ASP A 195 -4.78 20.98 7.41
C ASP A 195 -4.96 19.63 8.12
N TRP A 196 -6.15 19.36 8.60
CA TRP A 196 -6.48 18.05 9.17
C TRP A 196 -6.42 16.95 8.11
N CYS A 197 -7.05 17.15 6.96
CA CYS A 197 -7.00 16.19 5.85
C CYS A 197 -5.55 15.91 5.39
N VAL A 198 -4.72 16.95 5.27
CA VAL A 198 -3.31 16.80 4.91
C VAL A 198 -2.55 15.99 5.94
N ASN A 199 -2.79 16.24 7.23
CA ASN A 199 -2.13 15.51 8.32
C ASN A 199 -2.50 14.02 8.27
N GLU A 200 -3.79 13.67 8.27
CA GLU A 200 -4.25 12.27 8.26
C GLU A 200 -3.82 11.54 6.97
N PHE A 201 -3.89 12.23 5.82
CA PHE A 201 -3.39 11.71 4.53
C PHE A 201 -1.90 11.39 4.62
N THR A 202 -1.11 12.29 5.23
CA THR A 202 0.34 12.10 5.36
C THR A 202 0.69 10.98 6.33
N GLU A 203 0.03 10.91 7.47
CA GLU A 203 0.29 9.87 8.49
C GLU A 203 -0.11 8.47 7.99
N MET A 204 -1.24 8.35 7.29
CA MET A 204 -1.62 7.08 6.65
C MET A 204 -0.58 6.66 5.59
N LEU A 205 -0.10 7.59 4.76
CA LEU A 205 0.92 7.29 3.76
C LEU A 205 2.26 6.90 4.40
N LYS A 206 2.69 7.59 5.46
CA LYS A 206 3.90 7.23 6.21
C LYS A 206 3.78 5.82 6.81
N LYS A 207 2.60 5.46 7.31
CA LYS A 207 2.31 4.12 7.82
C LYS A 207 2.43 3.06 6.72
N ILE A 208 1.85 3.31 5.54
CA ILE A 208 1.97 2.43 4.37
C ILE A 208 3.44 2.25 3.99
N HIS A 209 4.18 3.35 3.80
CA HIS A 209 5.59 3.35 3.40
C HIS A 209 6.55 2.87 4.51
N GLY A 210 6.09 2.75 5.74
CA GLY A 210 6.84 2.14 6.85
C GLY A 210 6.53 0.66 7.04
N THR A 211 5.61 0.09 6.26
CA THR A 211 5.19 -1.31 6.39
C THR A 211 6.01 -2.19 5.45
N GLU A 212 6.89 -3.00 6.01
CA GLU A 212 7.64 -4.03 5.28
C GLU A 212 6.73 -5.21 4.91
N VAL A 213 6.83 -5.68 3.68
CA VAL A 213 6.02 -6.76 3.13
C VAL A 213 6.88 -8.00 2.89
N PRO A 214 6.47 -9.19 3.38
CA PRO A 214 7.22 -10.42 3.12
C PRO A 214 7.40 -10.67 1.61
N ALA A 215 8.59 -11.09 1.22
CA ALA A 215 8.98 -11.27 -0.18
C ALA A 215 7.98 -12.10 -0.98
N GLY A 216 7.65 -11.64 -2.17
CA GLY A 216 6.75 -12.32 -3.11
C GLY A 216 5.26 -12.26 -2.78
N LYS A 217 4.84 -11.47 -1.76
CA LYS A 217 3.43 -11.30 -1.39
C LYS A 217 2.73 -10.24 -2.21
N LEU A 218 3.44 -9.20 -2.62
CA LEU A 218 2.91 -8.14 -3.48
C LEU A 218 3.80 -7.98 -4.72
N PRO A 219 3.25 -7.45 -5.84
CA PRO A 219 4.04 -7.16 -7.03
C PRO A 219 5.06 -6.04 -6.77
N ASP A 220 6.19 -6.07 -7.49
CA ASP A 220 7.21 -5.03 -7.45
C ASP A 220 6.86 -3.89 -8.42
N MET A 221 6.65 -2.67 -7.88
CA MET A 221 6.36 -1.49 -8.69
C MET A 221 7.58 -1.05 -9.52
N ARG A 222 8.79 -1.29 -9.03
CA ARG A 222 10.02 -0.97 -9.74
C ARG A 222 10.09 -1.68 -11.09
N GLU A 223 9.79 -2.98 -11.14
CA GLU A 223 9.74 -3.75 -12.39
C GLU A 223 8.75 -3.14 -13.37
N LYS A 224 7.56 -2.80 -12.89
CA LYS A 224 6.50 -2.16 -13.68
C LYS A 224 6.93 -0.80 -14.24
N VAL A 225 7.63 0.02 -13.45
CA VAL A 225 8.11 1.35 -13.90
C VAL A 225 9.29 1.22 -14.86
N ILE A 226 10.18 0.23 -14.69
CA ILE A 226 11.23 -0.10 -15.66
C ILE A 226 10.61 -0.44 -17.03
N ASP A 227 9.53 -1.23 -17.06
CA ASP A 227 8.83 -1.53 -18.31
C ASP A 227 8.18 -0.30 -18.93
N TRP A 228 7.69 0.65 -18.11
CA TRP A 228 7.22 1.94 -18.62
C TRP A 228 8.37 2.74 -19.25
N ALA A 229 9.53 2.80 -18.59
CA ALA A 229 10.70 3.53 -19.09
C ALA A 229 11.26 2.91 -20.38
N LYS A 230 11.30 1.56 -20.47
CA LYS A 230 11.67 0.84 -21.71
C LYS A 230 10.72 1.20 -22.86
N PHE A 231 9.42 1.17 -22.62
CA PHE A 231 8.42 1.59 -23.60
C PHE A 231 8.64 3.05 -24.03
N MET A 232 8.84 3.96 -23.06
CA MET A 232 9.06 5.38 -23.33
C MET A 232 10.37 5.66 -24.07
N LYS A 233 11.41 4.84 -23.88
CA LYS A 233 12.67 4.95 -24.63
C LYS A 233 12.47 4.87 -26.15
N GLU A 234 11.49 4.12 -26.61
CA GLU A 234 11.13 3.99 -28.03
C GLU A 234 10.31 5.18 -28.56
N HIS A 235 9.79 6.03 -27.66
CA HIS A 235 8.88 7.14 -27.97
C HIS A 235 9.45 8.52 -27.64
N LEU A 236 10.67 8.59 -27.12
CA LEU A 236 11.41 9.81 -26.79
C LEU A 236 12.68 9.91 -27.65
N PRO A 237 13.30 11.10 -27.76
CA PRO A 237 14.66 11.22 -28.29
C PRO A 237 15.61 10.26 -27.56
N GLU A 238 16.55 9.66 -28.30
CA GLU A 238 17.42 8.57 -27.81
C GLU A 238 18.14 8.90 -26.49
N GLU A 239 18.70 10.11 -26.37
CA GLU A 239 19.38 10.58 -25.17
C GLU A 239 18.42 10.67 -23.98
N ALA A 240 17.26 11.29 -24.17
CA ALA A 240 16.23 11.45 -23.14
C ALA A 240 15.66 10.10 -22.69
N GLY A 241 15.35 9.21 -23.62
CA GLY A 241 14.85 7.86 -23.31
C GLY A 241 15.87 7.01 -22.57
N SER A 242 17.17 7.12 -22.93
CA SER A 242 18.26 6.42 -22.25
C SER A 242 18.49 6.97 -20.83
N LYS A 243 18.44 8.29 -20.65
CA LYS A 243 18.53 8.93 -19.33
C LYS A 243 17.36 8.51 -18.44
N LEU A 244 16.11 8.52 -18.94
CA LEU A 244 14.93 8.08 -18.21
C LEU A 244 15.09 6.63 -17.71
N LEU A 245 15.46 5.73 -18.60
CA LEU A 245 15.65 4.32 -18.23
C LEU A 245 16.73 4.17 -17.16
N SER A 246 17.88 4.83 -17.32
CA SER A 246 18.97 4.82 -16.34
C SER A 246 18.54 5.35 -14.97
N LEU A 247 17.75 6.43 -14.92
CA LEU A 247 17.23 6.98 -13.67
C LEU A 247 16.31 5.98 -12.94
N VAL A 248 15.44 5.30 -13.68
CA VAL A 248 14.51 4.31 -13.09
C VAL A 248 15.24 3.05 -12.63
N GLU A 249 16.19 2.54 -13.43
CA GLU A 249 17.00 1.36 -13.09
C GLU A 249 17.89 1.60 -11.86
N ALA A 250 18.31 2.84 -11.63
CA ALA A 250 19.10 3.21 -10.46
C ALA A 250 18.30 3.26 -9.14
N VAL A 251 16.96 3.25 -9.20
CA VAL A 251 16.15 3.12 -7.97
C VAL A 251 16.33 1.71 -7.41
N PRO A 252 16.73 1.55 -6.13
CA PRO A 252 16.91 0.23 -5.54
C PRO A 252 15.58 -0.52 -5.40
N GLN A 253 15.66 -1.83 -5.26
CA GLN A 253 14.53 -2.63 -4.80
C GLN A 253 14.18 -2.21 -3.38
N ASP A 254 12.88 -2.17 -3.07
CA ASP A 254 12.36 -1.78 -1.78
C ASP A 254 11.15 -2.67 -1.45
N ASP A 255 11.18 -3.35 -0.33
CA ASP A 255 10.14 -4.30 0.09
C ASP A 255 9.04 -3.61 0.95
N HIS A 256 9.06 -2.28 1.04
CA HIS A 256 8.01 -1.54 1.72
C HIS A 256 6.79 -1.35 0.83
N MET A 257 5.63 -1.32 1.50
CA MET A 257 4.34 -1.20 0.86
C MET A 257 4.16 0.17 0.20
N ILE A 258 3.56 0.18 -0.99
CA ILE A 258 3.00 1.36 -1.65
C ILE A 258 1.59 1.04 -2.15
N HIS A 259 0.70 2.02 -2.16
CA HIS A 259 -0.69 1.84 -2.60
C HIS A 259 -0.84 1.82 -4.14
N GLY A 260 -0.07 2.65 -4.84
CA GLY A 260 -0.07 2.76 -6.32
C GLY A 260 -1.18 3.62 -6.92
N ASP A 261 -2.22 3.97 -6.15
CA ASP A 261 -3.30 4.89 -6.53
C ASP A 261 -3.82 5.69 -5.32
N TYR A 262 -2.90 6.27 -4.54
CA TYR A 262 -3.19 6.96 -3.29
C TYR A 262 -3.70 8.39 -3.54
N HIS A 263 -4.97 8.64 -3.24
CA HIS A 263 -5.61 9.96 -3.37
C HIS A 263 -6.82 10.10 -2.44
N THR A 264 -7.35 11.32 -2.31
CA THR A 264 -8.38 11.68 -1.31
C THR A 264 -9.72 10.95 -1.47
N LYS A 265 -10.02 10.35 -2.63
CA LYS A 265 -11.22 9.52 -2.81
C LYS A 265 -11.05 8.11 -2.24
N ASN A 266 -9.81 7.66 -2.04
CA ASN A 266 -9.52 6.33 -1.52
C ASN A 266 -9.28 6.33 0.00
N LEU A 267 -9.41 7.50 0.66
CA LEU A 267 -9.43 7.61 2.12
C LEU A 267 -10.84 7.95 2.59
N GLU A 268 -11.35 7.14 3.49
CA GLU A 268 -12.68 7.26 4.06
C GLU A 268 -12.59 7.47 5.58
N LEU A 269 -13.29 8.49 6.09
CA LEU A 269 -13.43 8.74 7.52
C LEU A 269 -14.70 8.10 8.05
N GLN A 270 -14.59 7.08 8.89
CA GLN A 270 -15.68 6.41 9.59
C GLN A 270 -15.56 6.64 11.10
N GLY A 271 -16.41 7.48 11.66
CA GLY A 271 -16.22 7.94 13.05
C GLY A 271 -14.92 8.73 13.17
N ASP A 272 -13.99 8.19 13.98
CA ASP A 272 -12.64 8.76 14.18
C ASP A 272 -11.54 7.94 13.46
N GLU A 273 -11.92 6.93 12.69
CA GLU A 273 -10.98 6.04 12.01
C GLU A 273 -10.89 6.37 10.52
N VAL A 274 -9.65 6.45 10.01
CA VAL A 274 -9.37 6.60 8.59
C VAL A 274 -9.14 5.22 7.99
N LEU A 275 -9.98 4.86 7.00
CA LEU A 275 -9.91 3.62 6.26
C LEU A 275 -9.41 3.85 4.84
N LEU A 276 -8.64 2.90 4.34
CA LEU A 276 -8.20 2.88 2.95
C LEU A 276 -9.11 1.96 2.13
N ILE A 277 -9.44 2.38 0.92
CA ILE A 277 -10.24 1.58 -0.03
C ILE A 277 -9.51 1.47 -1.37
N ASP A 278 -10.00 0.56 -2.22
CA ASP A 278 -9.48 0.34 -3.60
C ASP A 278 -8.01 -0.12 -3.63
N MET A 279 -7.78 -1.32 -3.10
CA MET A 279 -6.46 -1.90 -2.86
C MET A 279 -5.88 -2.67 -4.07
N ASP A 280 -6.50 -2.62 -5.25
CA ASP A 280 -6.14 -3.42 -6.43
C ASP A 280 -4.76 -3.09 -7.01
N THR A 281 -4.22 -1.91 -6.71
CA THR A 281 -2.91 -1.43 -7.17
C THR A 281 -1.78 -1.61 -6.16
N LEU A 282 -2.08 -2.21 -5.00
CA LEU A 282 -1.10 -2.40 -3.92
C LEU A 282 0.16 -3.14 -4.40
N ALA A 283 1.31 -2.66 -4.03
CA ALA A 283 2.60 -3.17 -4.48
C ALA A 283 3.69 -2.94 -3.41
N VAL A 284 4.89 -3.41 -3.66
CA VAL A 284 6.10 -2.97 -2.95
C VAL A 284 6.92 -2.06 -3.85
N GLY A 285 7.66 -1.13 -3.25
CA GLY A 285 8.58 -0.29 -4.01
C GLY A 285 8.95 1.01 -3.32
N HIS A 286 9.96 1.68 -3.89
CA HIS A 286 10.44 2.96 -3.39
C HIS A 286 9.34 4.04 -3.41
N PRO A 287 9.22 4.86 -2.35
CA PRO A 287 8.17 5.89 -2.21
C PRO A 287 8.05 6.88 -3.37
N ILE A 288 9.10 7.06 -4.18
CA ILE A 288 9.04 7.95 -5.36
C ILE A 288 7.95 7.53 -6.36
N PHE A 289 7.68 6.23 -6.48
CA PHE A 289 6.65 5.72 -7.38
C PHE A 289 5.24 6.09 -6.90
N GLU A 290 5.04 6.13 -5.58
CA GLU A 290 3.79 6.61 -4.99
C GLU A 290 3.65 8.13 -5.10
N LEU A 291 4.70 8.89 -4.78
CA LEU A 291 4.68 10.36 -4.93
C LEU A 291 4.36 10.78 -6.36
N ALA A 292 4.86 10.04 -7.36
CA ALA A 292 4.52 10.26 -8.76
C ALA A 292 3.04 10.02 -9.07
N SER A 293 2.43 8.99 -8.45
CA SER A 293 1.00 8.72 -8.58
C SER A 293 0.16 9.80 -7.92
N ILE A 294 0.55 10.22 -6.71
CA ILE A 294 -0.12 11.30 -5.97
C ILE A 294 0.01 12.64 -6.74
N TYR A 295 1.21 12.98 -7.25
CA TYR A 295 1.39 14.15 -8.09
C TYR A 295 0.42 14.15 -9.28
N ASN A 296 0.32 13.03 -9.98
CA ASN A 296 -0.61 12.92 -11.10
C ASN A 296 -2.06 13.11 -10.67
N ALA A 297 -2.46 12.54 -9.53
CA ALA A 297 -3.83 12.62 -9.03
C ALA A 297 -4.23 14.04 -8.60
N PHE A 298 -3.29 14.86 -8.14
CA PHE A 298 -3.56 16.22 -7.69
C PHE A 298 -3.21 17.28 -8.73
N ILE A 299 -2.16 17.09 -9.52
CA ILE A 299 -1.63 18.08 -10.44
C ILE A 299 -1.62 17.57 -11.88
N GLY A 300 -0.86 16.51 -12.17
CA GLY A 300 -0.50 16.10 -13.54
C GLY A 300 -1.69 15.86 -14.48
N PHE A 301 -2.78 15.24 -13.99
CA PHE A 301 -4.01 15.07 -14.78
C PHE A 301 -4.74 16.38 -15.11
N SER A 302 -4.43 17.48 -14.44
CA SER A 302 -5.18 18.73 -14.51
C SER A 302 -4.36 19.92 -14.94
N GLU A 303 -3.09 19.73 -15.33
CA GLU A 303 -2.21 20.81 -15.77
C GLU A 303 -2.70 21.49 -17.06
N TYR A 304 -3.28 20.72 -17.96
CA TYR A 304 -3.85 21.23 -19.22
C TYR A 304 -5.30 21.69 -19.04
N ASP A 305 -6.14 20.87 -18.42
CA ASP A 305 -7.56 21.18 -18.15
C ASP A 305 -7.83 21.15 -16.65
N HIS A 306 -7.84 22.31 -16.01
CA HIS A 306 -8.06 22.47 -14.58
C HIS A 306 -9.42 21.96 -14.09
N GLU A 307 -10.43 21.80 -14.96
CA GLU A 307 -11.72 21.21 -14.59
C GLU A 307 -11.63 19.69 -14.38
N THR A 308 -10.57 19.04 -14.84
CA THR A 308 -10.36 17.60 -14.67
C THR A 308 -10.31 17.22 -13.19
N ILE A 309 -9.61 17.98 -12.34
CA ILE A 309 -9.54 17.70 -10.91
C ILE A 309 -10.90 17.82 -10.22
N LYS A 310 -11.70 18.80 -10.62
CA LYS A 310 -13.04 18.99 -10.08
C LYS A 310 -13.97 17.83 -10.44
N ARG A 311 -13.87 17.33 -11.69
CA ARG A 311 -14.59 16.11 -12.11
C ARG A 311 -14.09 14.88 -11.38
N PHE A 312 -12.78 14.79 -11.13
CA PHE A 312 -12.16 13.63 -10.51
C PHE A 312 -12.27 13.65 -8.99
N GLN A 313 -11.86 14.73 -8.31
CA GLN A 313 -11.80 14.78 -6.84
C GLN A 313 -12.85 15.69 -6.17
N GLY A 314 -13.62 16.46 -6.95
CA GLY A 314 -14.74 17.27 -6.44
C GLY A 314 -14.37 18.65 -5.90
N PHE A 315 -13.09 19.05 -5.92
CA PHE A 315 -12.61 20.39 -5.52
C PHE A 315 -11.83 21.03 -6.68
N ASP A 316 -11.56 22.33 -6.60
CA ASP A 316 -10.90 23.08 -7.66
C ASP A 316 -9.37 22.87 -7.70
N PHE A 317 -8.73 23.35 -8.78
CA PHE A 317 -7.30 23.16 -9.00
C PHE A 317 -6.42 23.94 -8.00
N GLU A 318 -6.88 25.11 -7.52
CA GLU A 318 -6.14 25.87 -6.51
C GLU A 318 -6.13 25.14 -5.16
N THR A 319 -7.26 24.54 -4.77
CA THR A 319 -7.35 23.66 -3.61
C THR A 319 -6.41 22.45 -3.75
N SER A 320 -6.37 21.86 -4.95
CA SER A 320 -5.47 20.73 -5.24
C SER A 320 -4.00 21.10 -5.11
N LYS A 321 -3.58 22.23 -5.66
CA LYS A 321 -2.20 22.72 -5.54
C LYS A 321 -1.83 23.02 -4.08
N ALA A 322 -2.76 23.63 -3.33
CA ALA A 322 -2.53 23.91 -1.92
C ALA A 322 -2.38 22.62 -1.11
N PHE A 323 -3.22 21.61 -1.39
CA PHE A 323 -3.12 20.30 -0.77
C PHE A 323 -1.78 19.64 -1.07
N TRP A 324 -1.41 19.54 -2.34
CA TRP A 324 -0.14 18.95 -2.77
C TRP A 324 1.07 19.62 -2.10
N LYS A 325 1.13 20.95 -2.11
CA LYS A 325 2.22 21.70 -1.47
C LYS A 325 2.33 21.40 0.02
N LYS A 326 1.21 21.43 0.76
CA LYS A 326 1.17 21.15 2.19
C LYS A 326 1.51 19.69 2.49
N PHE A 327 0.95 18.77 1.72
CA PHE A 327 1.23 17.33 1.83
C PHE A 327 2.72 17.04 1.61
N LEU A 328 3.31 17.52 0.52
CA LEU A 328 4.71 17.26 0.22
C LEU A 328 5.63 17.79 1.33
N ALA A 329 5.36 18.99 1.86
CA ALA A 329 6.09 19.56 2.98
C ALA A 329 5.99 18.71 4.25
N ALA A 330 4.79 18.24 4.58
CA ALA A 330 4.54 17.37 5.74
C ALA A 330 5.17 15.98 5.57
N TYR A 331 5.11 15.41 4.36
CA TYR A 331 5.66 14.09 4.06
C TYR A 331 7.20 14.09 4.08
N ILE A 332 7.83 15.09 3.48
CA ILE A 332 9.29 15.23 3.48
C ILE A 332 9.81 15.72 4.86
N GLY A 333 9.01 16.45 5.63
CA GLY A 333 9.36 17.00 6.92
C GLY A 333 10.20 18.29 6.82
N THR A 334 9.95 19.12 5.80
CA THR A 334 10.65 20.39 5.62
C THR A 334 9.80 21.43 4.91
N ASN A 335 10.08 22.72 5.17
CA ASN A 335 9.51 23.85 4.42
C ASN A 335 10.52 24.48 3.45
N ASN A 336 11.68 23.84 3.23
CA ASN A 336 12.68 24.30 2.28
C ASN A 336 12.15 24.14 0.84
N GLU A 337 11.77 25.25 0.20
CA GLU A 337 11.16 25.26 -1.14
C GLU A 337 12.07 24.66 -2.22
N LYS A 338 13.40 24.81 -2.12
CA LYS A 338 14.36 24.21 -3.07
C LYS A 338 14.29 22.69 -3.00
N LYS A 339 14.32 22.12 -1.78
CA LYS A 339 14.23 20.68 -1.56
C LYS A 339 12.87 20.10 -1.96
N LEU A 340 11.78 20.80 -1.63
CA LEU A 340 10.44 20.36 -2.04
C LEU A 340 10.29 20.33 -3.56
N ARG A 341 10.80 21.35 -4.26
CA ARG A 341 10.81 21.38 -5.73
C ARG A 341 11.64 20.24 -6.32
N GLU A 342 12.82 19.97 -5.75
CA GLU A 342 13.66 18.85 -6.18
C GLU A 342 12.94 17.51 -6.09
N VAL A 343 12.22 17.24 -4.98
CA VAL A 343 11.44 16.00 -4.83
C VAL A 343 10.24 15.97 -5.76
N GLU A 344 9.55 17.10 -5.95
CA GLU A 344 8.46 17.24 -6.91
C GLU A 344 8.93 16.94 -8.34
N ASP A 345 10.06 17.49 -8.77
CA ASP A 345 10.61 17.26 -10.10
C ASP A 345 10.94 15.78 -10.33
N LYS A 346 11.46 15.08 -9.31
CA LYS A 346 11.66 13.61 -9.35
C LYS A 346 10.33 12.86 -9.50
N ALA A 347 9.31 13.26 -8.76
CA ALA A 347 7.97 12.66 -8.87
C ALA A 347 7.34 12.93 -10.24
N ARG A 348 7.53 14.13 -10.82
CA ARG A 348 7.07 14.53 -12.15
C ARG A 348 7.69 13.66 -13.25
N VAL A 349 8.99 13.34 -13.18
CA VAL A 349 9.65 12.46 -14.16
C VAL A 349 8.94 11.12 -14.28
N VAL A 350 8.65 10.46 -13.15
CA VAL A 350 7.93 9.17 -13.13
C VAL A 350 6.46 9.37 -13.47
N GLY A 351 5.84 10.45 -12.98
CA GLY A 351 4.45 10.78 -13.22
C GLY A 351 4.13 10.99 -14.69
N TYR A 352 4.89 11.84 -15.38
CA TYR A 352 4.73 12.07 -16.81
C TYR A 352 5.03 10.83 -17.64
N THR A 353 6.01 10.02 -17.25
CA THR A 353 6.27 8.71 -17.87
C THR A 353 5.00 7.85 -17.89
N ARG A 354 4.29 7.76 -16.75
CA ARG A 354 3.02 7.02 -16.63
C ARG A 354 1.91 7.63 -17.51
N LEU A 355 1.75 8.96 -17.51
CA LEU A 355 0.70 9.67 -18.24
C LEU A 355 0.88 9.52 -19.75
N ILE A 356 2.07 9.83 -20.26
CA ILE A 356 2.39 9.77 -21.70
C ILE A 356 2.24 8.34 -22.22
N ARG A 357 2.83 7.36 -21.50
CA ARG A 357 2.71 5.95 -21.86
C ARG A 357 1.24 5.51 -21.94
N ARG A 358 0.42 5.89 -20.93
CA ARG A 358 -1.01 5.57 -20.91
C ARG A 358 -1.74 6.17 -22.10
N ALA A 359 -1.46 7.43 -22.43
CA ALA A 359 -2.03 8.13 -23.58
C ALA A 359 -1.66 7.43 -24.90
N ILE A 360 -0.37 7.16 -25.13
CA ILE A 360 0.11 6.47 -26.34
C ILE A 360 -0.57 5.10 -26.51
N ARG A 361 -0.63 4.28 -25.44
CA ARG A 361 -1.26 2.96 -25.49
C ARG A 361 -2.77 3.00 -25.77
N ARG A 362 -3.42 4.11 -25.48
CA ARG A 362 -4.85 4.35 -25.77
C ARG A 362 -5.07 5.03 -27.12
N GLY A 363 -4.01 5.30 -27.89
CA GLY A 363 -4.10 6.07 -29.13
C GLY A 363 -4.57 7.50 -28.91
N GLN A 364 -4.34 8.06 -27.71
CA GLN A 364 -4.68 9.44 -27.38
C GLN A 364 -3.53 10.35 -27.84
N GLU A 365 -3.86 11.33 -28.65
CA GLU A 365 -2.98 12.40 -29.12
C GLU A 365 -3.64 13.74 -28.78
N GLY A 366 -2.85 14.79 -28.53
CA GLY A 366 -3.39 16.10 -28.25
C GLY A 366 -2.42 16.99 -27.48
N GLU A 367 -2.83 18.25 -27.27
CA GLU A 367 -2.02 19.28 -26.62
C GLU A 367 -1.62 18.90 -25.18
N GLU A 368 -2.47 18.16 -24.48
CA GLU A 368 -2.19 17.63 -23.14
C GLU A 368 -0.99 16.67 -23.13
N VAL A 369 -0.94 15.74 -24.09
CA VAL A 369 0.16 14.78 -24.22
C VAL A 369 1.46 15.47 -24.61
N GLU A 370 1.39 16.45 -25.49
CA GLU A 370 2.54 17.26 -25.90
C GLU A 370 3.05 18.14 -24.74
N LEU A 371 2.16 18.66 -23.90
CA LEU A 371 2.56 19.36 -22.67
C LEU A 371 3.38 18.43 -21.76
N TRP A 372 2.86 17.24 -21.43
CA TRP A 372 3.59 16.29 -20.57
C TRP A 372 4.92 15.84 -21.17
N LYS A 373 5.00 15.64 -22.49
CA LYS A 373 6.26 15.32 -23.18
C LYS A 373 7.27 16.46 -23.07
N LYS A 374 6.83 17.69 -23.29
CA LYS A 374 7.67 18.88 -23.16
C LYS A 374 8.23 19.00 -21.75
N GLU A 375 7.38 18.96 -20.75
CA GLU A 375 7.76 19.03 -19.34
C GLU A 375 8.75 17.91 -18.96
N LEU A 376 8.49 16.67 -19.39
CA LEU A 376 9.42 15.55 -19.16
C LEU A 376 10.79 15.79 -19.79
N LEU A 377 10.84 16.28 -21.04
CA LEU A 377 12.10 16.55 -21.74
C LEU A 377 12.88 17.71 -21.11
N GLU A 378 12.21 18.70 -20.52
CA GLU A 378 12.83 19.79 -19.77
C GLU A 378 13.38 19.35 -18.41
N LEU A 379 12.73 18.38 -17.75
CA LEU A 379 13.15 17.85 -16.44
C LEU A 379 14.32 16.87 -16.54
N LEU A 380 14.34 15.98 -17.52
CA LEU A 380 15.33 14.90 -17.60
C LEU A 380 16.79 15.38 -17.51
N PRO A 381 17.22 16.50 -18.13
CA PRO A 381 18.58 17.01 -17.96
C PRO A 381 18.91 17.52 -16.55
N THR A 382 17.91 17.92 -15.78
CA THR A 382 18.08 18.55 -14.45
C THR A 382 18.00 17.57 -13.28
N VAL A 383 17.50 16.35 -13.53
CA VAL A 383 17.33 15.32 -12.50
C VAL A 383 18.44 14.28 -12.62
N ASP A 384 19.31 14.19 -11.62
CA ASP A 384 20.43 13.25 -11.58
C ASP A 384 20.09 11.93 -10.90
N THR A 385 19.10 11.93 -9.99
CA THR A 385 18.61 10.74 -9.29
C THR A 385 17.14 10.89 -8.92
N LEU A 386 16.42 9.76 -8.90
CA LEU A 386 15.04 9.70 -8.40
C LEU A 386 14.97 9.49 -6.88
N LEU A 387 16.11 9.23 -6.22
CA LEU A 387 16.16 9.03 -4.78
C LEU A 387 16.01 10.35 -4.04
N PHE A 388 15.33 10.30 -2.90
CA PHE A 388 15.20 11.43 -1.97
C PHE A 388 15.26 10.93 -0.52
N ILE A 389 15.58 11.84 0.39
CA ILE A 389 15.65 11.55 1.83
C ILE A 389 14.61 12.41 2.52
N ARG A 390 13.76 11.79 3.33
CA ARG A 390 12.83 12.51 4.22
C ARG A 390 13.63 13.18 5.32
N ASN A 391 13.17 14.34 5.78
CA ASN A 391 13.84 15.05 6.88
C ASN A 391 13.34 14.62 8.25
N GLU A 392 12.25 13.88 8.34
CA GLU A 392 11.68 13.38 9.59
C GLU A 392 11.50 11.87 9.58
N LEU A 393 11.81 11.27 10.72
CA LEU A 393 11.51 9.91 11.10
C LEU A 393 10.66 9.93 12.37
N GLU A 394 9.46 9.35 12.36
CA GLU A 394 8.70 9.05 13.58
C GLU A 394 8.83 7.55 13.87
N THR A 395 9.10 7.22 15.13
CA THR A 395 9.22 5.84 15.59
C THR A 395 8.72 5.71 17.03
N ASP A 396 8.41 4.50 17.47
CA ASP A 396 8.12 4.26 18.88
C ASP A 396 9.35 4.60 19.72
N ALA A 397 9.13 5.26 20.87
CA ALA A 397 10.16 5.61 21.83
C ALA A 397 10.58 4.34 22.60
N ASP A 398 11.23 3.41 21.90
CA ASP A 398 11.76 2.15 22.40
C ASP A 398 13.22 2.00 21.96
N SER A 399 14.08 1.53 22.88
CA SER A 399 15.52 1.36 22.61
C SER A 399 15.80 0.37 21.46
N GLU A 400 14.87 -0.53 21.16
CA GLU A 400 14.98 -1.45 20.02
C GLU A 400 14.99 -0.72 18.67
N ASN A 401 14.43 0.51 18.59
CA ASN A 401 14.38 1.35 17.40
C ASN A 401 15.63 2.25 17.23
N LEU A 402 16.59 2.21 18.15
CA LEU A 402 17.83 2.99 18.03
C LEU A 402 18.58 2.74 16.71
N PRO A 403 18.74 1.52 16.20
CA PRO A 403 19.41 1.30 14.91
C PRO A 403 18.73 2.02 13.75
N GLN A 404 17.40 2.09 13.74
CA GLN A 404 16.62 2.81 12.72
C GLN A 404 16.88 4.32 12.79
N VAL A 405 16.93 4.89 14.00
CA VAL A 405 17.21 6.32 14.23
C VAL A 405 18.62 6.67 13.76
N LEU A 406 19.61 5.85 14.11
CA LEU A 406 20.99 6.10 13.69
C LEU A 406 21.17 5.97 12.18
N ALA A 407 20.58 4.94 11.54
CA ALA A 407 20.61 4.76 10.10
C ALA A 407 19.94 5.95 9.36
N PHE A 408 18.83 6.49 9.91
CA PHE A 408 18.19 7.67 9.36
C PHE A 408 19.09 8.92 9.40
N ILE A 409 19.79 9.14 10.51
CA ILE A 409 20.75 10.26 10.65
C ILE A 409 21.94 10.06 9.70
N ASP A 410 22.49 8.84 9.62
CA ASP A 410 23.65 8.51 8.79
C ASP A 410 23.37 8.76 7.30
N GLN A 411 22.16 8.46 6.79
CA GLN A 411 21.79 8.79 5.41
C GLN A 411 21.99 10.28 5.07
N HIS A 412 21.67 11.17 6.00
CA HIS A 412 21.86 12.62 5.80
C HIS A 412 23.33 13.01 5.87
N LEU A 413 24.10 12.39 6.77
CA LEU A 413 25.53 12.64 6.93
C LEU A 413 26.33 12.15 5.72
N ASP A 414 25.97 11.00 5.19
CA ASP A 414 26.60 10.44 3.97
C ASP A 414 26.30 11.33 2.75
N ALA A 415 25.06 11.82 2.63
CA ALA A 415 24.65 12.70 1.52
C ALA A 415 25.44 14.02 1.46
N ILE A 416 25.96 14.50 2.60
CA ILE A 416 26.77 15.73 2.67
C ILE A 416 28.26 15.46 2.77
N GLY A 417 28.69 14.19 2.66
CA GLY A 417 30.11 13.80 2.72
C GLY A 417 30.75 14.04 4.09
N CYS A 418 30.00 13.83 5.17
CA CYS A 418 30.49 14.04 6.54
C CYS A 418 31.68 13.12 6.86
N THR A 419 32.64 13.62 7.61
CA THR A 419 33.81 12.82 8.01
C THR A 419 33.44 11.75 9.05
N PRO A 420 34.07 10.57 9.05
CA PRO A 420 33.79 9.50 10.02
C PRO A 420 33.91 9.95 11.49
N LYS A 421 34.81 10.89 11.78
CA LYS A 421 34.96 11.44 13.14
C LYS A 421 33.73 12.21 13.59
N VAL A 422 33.18 13.05 12.72
CA VAL A 422 31.99 13.86 13.02
C VAL A 422 30.75 12.98 13.05
N GLN A 423 30.63 12.01 12.14
CA GLN A 423 29.56 10.99 12.17
C GLN A 423 29.52 10.28 13.53
N MET A 424 30.67 9.79 14.01
CA MET A 424 30.76 9.13 15.31
C MET A 424 30.33 10.03 16.48
N GLN A 425 30.72 11.32 16.47
CA GLN A 425 30.31 12.28 17.50
C GLN A 425 28.81 12.48 17.52
N ILE A 426 28.21 12.60 16.33
CA ILE A 426 26.77 12.78 16.17
C ILE A 426 26.03 11.49 16.59
N ALA A 427 26.50 10.30 16.18
CA ALA A 427 25.90 9.04 16.55
C ALA A 427 25.84 8.83 18.06
N VAL A 428 26.94 9.10 18.77
CA VAL A 428 26.98 9.00 20.26
C VAL A 428 26.01 9.98 20.90
N ALA A 429 25.96 11.23 20.40
CA ALA A 429 25.02 12.23 20.93
C ALA A 429 23.56 11.86 20.67
N ALA A 430 23.25 11.35 19.47
CA ALA A 430 21.91 10.92 19.08
C ALA A 430 21.44 9.70 19.88
N GLU A 431 22.32 8.70 20.05
CA GLU A 431 22.05 7.53 20.90
C GLU A 431 21.67 7.92 22.31
N GLU A 432 22.46 8.79 22.93
CA GLU A 432 22.19 9.25 24.31
C GLU A 432 20.83 9.92 24.44
N ILE A 433 20.48 10.80 23.51
CA ILE A 433 19.20 11.51 23.55
C ILE A 433 18.04 10.55 23.28
N PHE A 434 18.12 9.71 22.26
CA PHE A 434 17.03 8.79 21.93
C PHE A 434 16.80 7.75 23.04
N VAL A 435 17.86 7.17 23.60
CA VAL A 435 17.76 6.20 24.71
C VAL A 435 17.17 6.86 25.96
N ASN A 436 17.50 8.14 26.22
CA ASN A 436 16.87 8.90 27.32
C ASN A 436 15.37 9.10 27.09
N ILE A 437 14.93 9.42 25.87
CA ILE A 437 13.51 9.52 25.52
C ILE A 437 12.83 8.16 25.71
N ALA A 438 13.40 7.09 25.18
CA ALA A 438 12.85 5.73 25.27
C ALA A 438 12.66 5.26 26.71
N ASN A 439 13.62 5.55 27.59
CA ASN A 439 13.59 5.05 28.95
C ASN A 439 12.80 5.94 29.94
N TYR A 440 12.71 7.24 29.68
CA TYR A 440 12.24 8.18 30.72
C TYR A 440 11.06 9.05 30.29
N ALA A 441 10.90 9.40 29.00
CA ALA A 441 9.89 10.36 28.58
C ALA A 441 8.45 9.89 28.87
N TYR A 442 8.19 8.59 28.75
CA TYR A 442 6.85 8.02 28.81
C TYR A 442 6.63 7.05 29.99
N ASN A 443 7.61 6.86 30.87
CA ASN A 443 7.52 5.87 31.94
C ASN A 443 6.40 6.20 32.96
N PRO A 444 5.44 5.25 33.28
CA PRO A 444 5.44 3.84 32.86
C PRO A 444 4.72 3.52 31.53
N GLY A 445 4.32 4.53 30.76
CA GLY A 445 3.61 4.38 29.49
C GLY A 445 4.54 4.12 28.30
N LYS A 446 3.95 4.16 27.10
CA LYS A 446 4.63 4.13 25.81
C LYS A 446 4.27 5.37 25.01
N GLY A 447 5.13 5.78 24.10
CA GLY A 447 4.90 6.93 23.23
C GLY A 447 5.81 6.90 22.02
N LYS A 448 5.77 7.97 21.24
CA LYS A 448 6.56 8.11 20.02
C LYS A 448 7.62 9.19 20.16
N ALA A 449 8.69 9.04 19.40
CA ALA A 449 9.70 10.05 19.20
C ALA A 449 9.79 10.42 17.71
N THR A 450 9.89 11.71 17.41
CA THR A 450 10.17 12.20 16.06
C THR A 450 11.59 12.74 16.02
N VAL A 451 12.36 12.29 15.03
CA VAL A 451 13.71 12.77 14.77
C VAL A 451 13.71 13.55 13.46
N ARG A 452 14.05 14.83 13.50
CA ARG A 452 14.15 15.69 12.31
C ARG A 452 15.61 16.03 12.06
N VAL A 453 16.04 15.95 10.78
CA VAL A 453 17.37 16.33 10.35
C VAL A 453 17.29 17.45 9.31
N GLU A 454 17.95 18.55 9.57
CA GLU A 454 18.05 19.70 8.67
C GLU A 454 19.53 20.03 8.40
N VAL A 455 19.84 20.33 7.15
CA VAL A 455 21.19 20.70 6.70
C VAL A 455 21.16 22.14 6.20
N ALA A 456 22.02 22.99 6.76
CA ALA A 456 22.33 24.31 6.25
C ALA A 456 23.61 24.25 5.39
N GLU A 457 23.62 24.94 4.23
CA GLU A 457 24.72 24.85 3.26
C GLU A 457 25.83 25.91 3.52
N ASP A 458 25.52 27.05 4.14
CA ASP A 458 26.48 28.15 4.38
C ASP A 458 26.27 28.81 5.77
N PRO A 459 27.10 28.50 6.77
CA PRO A 459 28.10 27.43 6.78
C PRO A 459 27.48 26.03 6.78
N LEU A 460 28.22 25.04 6.29
CA LEU A 460 27.73 23.64 6.30
C LEU A 460 27.56 23.18 7.74
N MET A 461 26.31 22.94 8.12
CA MET A 461 25.90 22.57 9.47
C MET A 461 24.73 21.63 9.44
N ILE A 462 24.73 20.63 10.32
CA ILE A 462 23.59 19.76 10.55
C ILE A 462 22.90 20.10 11.86
N ALA A 463 21.57 20.12 11.86
CA ALA A 463 20.72 20.23 13.03
C ALA A 463 19.87 18.96 13.16
N ILE A 464 19.94 18.29 14.29
CA ILE A 464 19.16 17.09 14.62
C ILE A 464 18.24 17.45 15.77
N THR A 465 16.94 17.36 15.52
CA THR A 465 15.91 17.72 16.50
C THR A 465 15.14 16.48 16.92
N PHE A 466 15.16 16.17 18.20
CA PHE A 466 14.35 15.14 18.83
C PHE A 466 13.11 15.78 19.43
N MET A 467 11.94 15.20 19.14
CA MET A 467 10.64 15.67 19.63
C MET A 467 9.88 14.50 20.25
N ASP A 468 9.30 14.72 21.44
CA ASP A 468 8.45 13.77 22.13
C ASP A 468 7.33 14.45 22.93
N ASN A 469 6.26 13.74 23.24
CA ASN A 469 5.12 14.23 24.05
C ASN A 469 5.18 13.71 25.50
N GLY A 470 6.34 13.27 25.95
CA GLY A 470 6.53 12.75 27.28
C GLY A 470 6.59 13.81 28.37
N VAL A 471 7.01 13.40 29.56
CA VAL A 471 7.18 14.32 30.69
C VAL A 471 8.19 15.40 30.34
N PRO A 472 7.88 16.70 30.57
CA PRO A 472 8.83 17.78 30.31
C PRO A 472 10.16 17.58 31.03
N PHE A 473 11.25 17.55 30.28
CA PHE A 473 12.58 17.39 30.83
C PHE A 473 13.61 18.20 30.03
N ASP A 474 14.23 19.20 30.68
CA ASP A 474 15.26 20.02 30.08
C ASP A 474 16.67 19.49 30.42
N PRO A 475 17.30 18.73 29.49
CA PRO A 475 18.63 18.17 29.74
C PRO A 475 19.73 19.27 29.79
N THR A 476 19.47 20.46 29.26
CA THR A 476 20.46 21.54 29.23
C THR A 476 20.71 22.15 30.61
N LYS A 477 19.71 22.04 31.52
CA LYS A 477 19.80 22.55 32.91
C LYS A 477 20.52 21.60 33.87
N LYS A 478 20.82 20.37 33.44
CA LYS A 478 21.53 19.41 34.28
C LYS A 478 22.96 19.92 34.49
N GLU A 479 23.38 19.98 35.77
CA GLU A 479 24.76 20.35 36.13
C GLU A 479 25.76 19.35 35.56
N ASP A 480 26.89 19.86 35.07
CA ASP A 480 27.94 19.01 34.53
C ASP A 480 28.54 18.13 35.66
N PRO A 481 28.73 16.83 35.41
CA PRO A 481 29.31 15.93 36.39
C PRO A 481 30.75 16.36 36.73
N ASN A 482 31.14 16.22 37.99
CA ASN A 482 32.54 16.48 38.37
C ASN A 482 33.43 15.35 37.86
N VAL A 483 34.10 15.61 36.73
CA VAL A 483 34.97 14.61 36.06
C VAL A 483 36.29 14.34 36.78
N THR A 484 36.60 15.07 37.88
CA THR A 484 37.84 14.91 38.65
C THR A 484 37.71 13.93 39.82
N LEU A 485 36.45 13.50 40.15
CA LEU A 485 36.19 12.54 41.22
C LEU A 485 36.61 11.13 40.81
N SER A 486 37.03 10.32 41.81
CA SER A 486 37.34 8.92 41.60
C SER A 486 36.08 8.10 41.22
N ALA A 487 36.24 6.89 40.62
CA ALA A 487 35.13 6.06 40.15
C ALA A 487 34.12 5.71 41.28
N ASN A 488 34.55 5.67 42.53
CA ASN A 488 33.70 5.32 43.69
C ASN A 488 32.92 6.50 44.26
N GLU A 489 33.29 7.74 43.87
CA GLU A 489 32.67 9.00 44.33
C GLU A 489 31.78 9.64 43.29
N ARG A 490 31.69 9.08 42.09
CA ARG A 490 30.85 9.57 40.99
C ARG A 490 29.43 9.01 41.08
N ASP A 491 28.47 9.88 40.95
CA ASP A 491 27.09 9.48 40.70
C ASP A 491 26.98 8.77 39.34
N ILE A 492 26.21 7.66 39.28
CA ILE A 492 25.98 6.85 38.10
C ILE A 492 24.94 7.53 37.18
N GLY A 493 25.15 8.81 36.81
CA GLY A 493 24.19 9.50 35.94
C GLY A 493 24.67 10.84 35.45
N GLY A 494 24.25 11.26 34.25
CA GLY A 494 24.55 12.59 33.69
C GLY A 494 25.78 12.68 32.80
N LEU A 495 26.55 11.59 32.67
CA LEU A 495 27.73 11.59 31.81
C LEU A 495 27.36 11.74 30.32
N GLY A 496 26.26 11.10 29.88
CA GLY A 496 25.82 11.10 28.50
C GLY A 496 25.40 12.49 28.01
N ILE A 497 24.56 13.21 28.77
CA ILE A 497 24.19 14.60 28.45
C ILE A 497 25.43 15.51 28.46
N PHE A 498 26.35 15.31 29.38
CA PHE A 498 27.61 16.04 29.39
C PHE A 498 28.44 15.76 28.13
N MET A 499 28.54 14.50 27.68
CA MET A 499 29.23 14.12 26.46
C MET A 499 28.54 14.74 25.24
N THR A 500 27.21 14.72 25.15
CA THR A 500 26.43 15.38 24.10
C THR A 500 26.77 16.88 24.03
N LYS A 501 26.75 17.59 25.16
CA LYS A 501 27.15 19.02 25.22
C LYS A 501 28.59 19.28 24.79
N LYS A 502 29.51 18.31 24.95
CA LYS A 502 30.92 18.43 24.54
C LYS A 502 31.18 18.06 23.07
N MET A 503 30.37 17.18 22.51
CA MET A 503 30.52 16.71 21.12
C MET A 503 29.79 17.61 20.12
N MET A 504 28.67 18.20 20.53
CA MET A 504 27.88 19.09 19.68
C MET A 504 28.30 20.55 19.89
N ASP A 505 28.14 21.37 18.85
CA ASP A 505 28.51 22.79 18.88
C ASP A 505 27.42 23.64 19.55
N ASP A 506 26.14 23.21 19.47
CA ASP A 506 25.02 23.86 20.16
C ASP A 506 24.00 22.79 20.58
N VAL A 507 23.41 22.95 21.75
CA VAL A 507 22.34 22.09 22.29
C VAL A 507 21.26 22.99 22.87
N LYS A 508 20.07 22.99 22.23
CA LYS A 508 18.93 23.83 22.60
C LYS A 508 17.72 23.00 22.96
N TYR A 509 17.07 23.32 24.07
CA TYR A 509 15.82 22.73 24.51
C TYR A 509 14.69 23.74 24.53
N GLU A 510 13.51 23.32 24.07
CA GLU A 510 12.27 24.09 24.16
C GLU A 510 11.12 23.13 24.53
N TYR A 511 10.14 23.67 25.27
CA TYR A 511 8.88 22.95 25.52
C TYR A 511 7.72 23.77 24.96
N VAL A 512 7.10 23.30 23.90
CA VAL A 512 6.08 24.04 23.15
C VAL A 512 4.90 23.11 22.82
N ASN A 513 3.69 23.57 23.11
CA ASN A 513 2.45 22.85 22.81
C ASN A 513 2.41 21.39 23.32
N GLY A 514 2.96 21.15 24.52
CA GLY A 514 3.00 19.81 25.11
C GLY A 514 4.10 18.90 24.58
N LYS A 515 5.04 19.42 23.79
CA LYS A 515 6.17 18.65 23.22
C LYS A 515 7.49 19.11 23.79
N ASN A 516 8.33 18.15 24.16
CA ASN A 516 9.76 18.36 24.33
C ASN A 516 10.41 18.49 22.94
N ILE A 517 11.25 19.50 22.75
CA ILE A 517 11.97 19.73 21.50
C ILE A 517 13.43 19.98 21.84
N LEU A 518 14.30 19.02 21.56
CA LEU A 518 15.73 19.11 21.79
C LEU A 518 16.48 19.12 20.47
N THR A 519 17.18 20.20 20.17
CA THR A 519 17.96 20.38 18.94
C THR A 519 19.46 20.34 19.23
N LEU A 520 20.15 19.46 18.52
CA LEU A 520 21.59 19.30 18.49
C LEU A 520 22.12 19.90 17.19
N LYS A 521 23.16 20.78 17.25
CA LYS A 521 23.78 21.31 16.02
C LYS A 521 25.26 20.98 15.98
N LYS A 522 25.73 20.67 14.75
CA LYS A 522 27.14 20.36 14.47
C LYS A 522 27.58 20.91 13.13
N GLY A 523 28.72 21.64 13.11
CA GLY A 523 29.42 22.00 11.88
C GLY A 523 30.12 20.78 11.26
N ILE A 524 30.08 20.69 9.93
CA ILE A 524 30.61 19.57 9.16
C ILE A 524 31.93 19.95 8.51
#